data_06cdca6483e193930dea0a27bdb63705
#
_entry.id   06cdca6483e193930dea0a27bdb63705
#
_cell.length_a   1.000
_cell.length_b   1.000
_cell.length_c   1.000
_cell.angle_alpha   90.00
_cell.angle_beta   90.00
_cell.angle_gamma   90.00
#
_symmetry.space_group_name_H-M   'P 1'
#
loop_
_entity.id
_entity.type
_entity.pdbx_description
1 polymer ?
#
loop_
_entity_poly.entity_id
_entity_poly.type
_entity_poly.pdbx_seq_one_letter_code
_entity_poly.pdbx_strand_id
1 'polypeptide(L)'
;HQGAAIVNTKIMQLFGRLLQRQSDGDYWIITPVEAFRITVEDLPFVIIAADYVDHNGIGEWQFTSNTGDLINLSQADQLLVTYDSEQQPKPKLCVRDGLWGRINRSVFYQLAVACEVVKTSQGEHAQLMSGSYQYTFGPI
;
A
#
# COMPACT_ATOMS: atom_id res chain seq x y z
N HIS A 1 -12.06 9.63 -14.91
CA HIS A 1 -12.54 8.85 -13.77
C HIS A 1 -13.17 9.66 -12.67
N GLN A 2 -14.35 10.18 -12.93
CA GLN A 2 -14.99 11.04 -11.94
C GLN A 2 -15.47 10.27 -10.71
N GLY A 3 -15.92 9.05 -10.90
CA GLY A 3 -16.29 8.20 -9.77
C GLY A 3 -15.10 7.88 -8.89
N ALA A 4 -13.95 7.67 -9.50
CA ALA A 4 -12.71 7.42 -8.78
C ALA A 4 -12.28 8.67 -8.00
N ALA A 5 -12.54 9.87 -8.55
CA ALA A 5 -12.19 11.11 -7.85
C ALA A 5 -12.99 11.28 -6.57
N ILE A 6 -14.28 10.91 -6.59
CA ILE A 6 -15.12 11.01 -5.39
C ILE A 6 -14.66 10.04 -4.32
N VAL A 7 -14.35 8.81 -4.71
CA VAL A 7 -13.83 7.79 -3.80
C VAL A 7 -12.47 8.24 -3.25
N ASN A 8 -11.62 8.77 -4.13
CA ASN A 8 -10.28 9.19 -3.74
C ASN A 8 -10.28 10.34 -2.76
N THR A 9 -11.34 11.15 -2.71
CA THR A 9 -11.42 12.24 -1.73
C THR A 9 -11.38 11.70 -0.31
N LYS A 10 -12.12 10.63 -0.02
CA LYS A 10 -12.09 10.01 1.29
C LYS A 10 -10.75 9.35 1.58
N ILE A 11 -10.17 8.68 0.60
CA ILE A 11 -8.86 8.06 0.74
C ILE A 11 -7.81 9.13 1.02
N MET A 12 -7.85 10.24 0.30
CA MET A 12 -6.91 11.33 0.50
C MET A 12 -7.07 11.99 1.86
N GLN A 13 -8.27 12.04 2.40
CA GLN A 13 -8.47 12.54 3.76
C GLN A 13 -7.80 11.64 4.79
N LEU A 14 -7.86 10.33 4.59
CA LEU A 14 -7.16 9.39 5.45
C LEU A 14 -5.65 9.62 5.40
N PHE A 15 -5.09 9.65 4.20
CA PHE A 15 -3.65 9.78 4.04
C PHE A 15 -3.16 11.22 4.16
N GLY A 16 -4.05 12.20 4.05
CA GLY A 16 -3.71 13.60 4.27
C GLY A 16 -3.16 13.85 5.67
N ARG A 17 -3.66 13.15 6.66
CA ARG A 17 -3.14 13.27 8.02
C ARG A 17 -1.71 12.76 8.12
N LEU A 18 -1.40 11.71 7.39
CA LEU A 18 -0.05 11.17 7.35
C LEU A 18 0.89 12.10 6.60
N LEU A 19 0.40 12.69 5.51
CA LEU A 19 1.19 13.65 4.74
C LEU A 19 1.52 14.89 5.58
N GLN A 20 0.59 15.37 6.38
CA GLN A 20 0.82 16.53 7.23
C GLN A 20 1.93 16.27 8.24
N ARG A 21 1.97 15.07 8.80
CA ARG A 21 3.03 14.69 9.74
C ARG A 21 4.39 14.64 9.09
N GLN A 22 4.42 14.35 7.79
CA GLN A 22 5.66 14.15 7.06
C GLN A 22 6.13 15.40 6.34
N SER A 23 5.31 16.42 6.28
CA SER A 23 5.62 17.64 5.54
C SER A 23 6.13 18.77 6.44
N ASP A 24 6.65 18.45 7.62
CA ASP A 24 7.20 19.43 8.54
C ASP A 24 8.57 19.87 8.04
N GLY A 25 8.60 20.99 7.30
CA GLY A 25 9.83 21.54 6.80
C GLY A 25 10.59 20.58 5.89
N ASP A 26 11.87 20.40 6.18
CA ASP A 26 12.77 19.61 5.35
C ASP A 26 12.59 18.11 5.51
N TYR A 27 11.61 17.70 6.30
CA TYR A 27 11.41 16.30 6.60
C TYR A 27 11.22 15.45 5.34
N TRP A 28 10.54 16.00 4.33
CA TRP A 28 10.30 15.29 3.08
C TRP A 28 11.56 14.99 2.29
N ILE A 29 12.58 15.83 2.44
CA ILE A 29 13.84 15.64 1.72
C ILE A 29 14.62 14.49 2.34
N ILE A 30 14.55 14.34 3.64
CA ILE A 30 15.31 13.35 4.39
C ILE A 30 14.58 12.01 4.45
N THR A 31 13.26 12.06 4.64
CA THR A 31 12.45 10.88 4.91
C THR A 31 12.58 9.75 3.89
N PRO A 32 12.58 10.02 2.57
CA PRO A 32 12.68 8.91 1.62
C PRO A 32 13.94 8.08 1.79
N VAL A 33 15.05 8.71 2.10
CA VAL A 33 16.33 8.01 2.29
C VAL A 33 16.30 7.21 3.59
N GLU A 34 15.83 7.83 4.65
CA GLU A 34 15.75 7.16 5.95
C GLU A 34 14.75 6.02 5.94
N ALA A 35 13.58 6.24 5.32
CA ALA A 35 12.56 5.21 5.21
C ALA A 35 13.10 4.02 4.42
N PHE A 36 13.88 4.27 3.38
CA PHE A 36 14.48 3.21 2.59
C PHE A 36 15.45 2.38 3.44
N ARG A 37 16.30 3.03 4.23
CA ARG A 37 17.23 2.32 5.11
C ARG A 37 16.52 1.49 6.15
N ILE A 38 15.50 2.07 6.79
CA ILE A 38 14.73 1.37 7.81
C ILE A 38 14.06 0.15 7.20
N THR A 39 13.53 0.28 5.99
CA THR A 39 12.87 -0.81 5.30
C THR A 39 13.84 -1.95 5.00
N VAL A 40 15.06 -1.63 4.58
CA VAL A 40 16.09 -2.65 4.29
C VAL A 40 16.48 -3.40 5.57
N GLU A 41 16.54 -2.71 6.70
CA GLU A 41 16.84 -3.37 7.97
C GLU A 41 15.65 -4.16 8.51
N ASP A 42 14.45 -3.72 8.19
CA ASP A 42 13.18 -4.22 8.72
C ASP A 42 12.81 -5.57 8.09
N LEU A 43 12.82 -5.65 6.77
CA LEU A 43 12.38 -6.83 6.04
C LEU A 43 13.40 -7.18 4.94
N PRO A 44 13.45 -8.48 4.54
CA PRO A 44 14.44 -8.92 3.55
C PRO A 44 14.29 -8.29 2.17
N PHE A 45 13.08 -7.85 1.80
CA PHE A 45 12.84 -7.26 0.49
C PHE A 45 12.21 -5.89 0.62
N VAL A 46 12.37 -5.09 -0.46
CA VAL A 46 11.66 -3.82 -0.62
C VAL A 46 10.86 -3.91 -1.91
N ILE A 47 9.59 -3.55 -1.85
CA ILE A 47 8.74 -3.51 -3.03
C ILE A 47 8.83 -2.12 -3.63
N ILE A 48 9.35 -2.04 -4.84
CA ILE A 48 9.73 -0.78 -5.48
C ILE A 48 8.81 -0.36 -6.60
N ALA A 49 7.93 -1.24 -7.09
CA ALA A 49 7.01 -0.91 -8.15
C ALA A 49 5.76 -1.77 -8.07
N ALA A 50 4.66 -1.26 -8.62
CA ALA A 50 3.42 -1.99 -8.72
C ALA A 50 2.73 -1.63 -10.04
N ASP A 51 2.15 -2.64 -10.68
CA ASP A 51 1.39 -2.49 -11.91
C ASP A 51 0.08 -3.26 -11.79
N TYR A 52 -0.98 -2.69 -12.36
CA TYR A 52 -2.26 -3.37 -12.42
C TYR A 52 -2.36 -4.06 -13.77
N VAL A 53 -2.45 -5.39 -13.76
CA VAL A 53 -2.40 -6.20 -14.97
C VAL A 53 -3.73 -6.92 -15.15
N ASP A 54 -4.29 -6.85 -16.36
CA ASP A 54 -5.53 -7.52 -16.67
C ASP A 54 -5.24 -8.92 -17.20
N HIS A 55 -5.78 -9.92 -16.51
CA HIS A 55 -5.66 -11.32 -16.92
C HIS A 55 -7.05 -11.85 -17.27
N ASN A 56 -7.38 -11.86 -18.54
CA ASN A 56 -8.66 -12.39 -19.03
C ASN A 56 -9.87 -11.73 -18.39
N GLY A 57 -9.83 -10.39 -18.26
CA GLY A 57 -10.91 -9.63 -17.68
C GLY A 57 -10.86 -9.49 -16.16
N ILE A 58 -9.89 -10.12 -15.52
CA ILE A 58 -9.70 -10.02 -14.07
C ILE A 58 -8.41 -9.24 -13.81
N GLY A 59 -8.53 -8.11 -13.13
CA GLY A 59 -7.37 -7.29 -12.82
C GLY A 59 -6.66 -7.77 -11.57
N GLU A 60 -5.35 -7.82 -11.65
CA GLU A 60 -4.48 -8.25 -10.56
C GLU A 60 -3.30 -7.32 -10.44
N TRP A 61 -2.91 -7.02 -9.21
CA TRP A 61 -1.71 -6.24 -8.97
C TRP A 61 -0.48 -7.12 -9.06
N GLN A 62 0.54 -6.60 -9.73
CA GLN A 62 1.84 -7.26 -9.83
C GLN A 62 2.89 -6.32 -9.27
N PHE A 63 3.70 -6.83 -8.36
CA PHE A 63 4.72 -6.05 -7.68
C PHE A 63 6.10 -6.45 -8.13
N THR A 64 7.04 -5.50 -8.05
CA THR A 64 8.44 -5.74 -8.33
C THR A 64 9.25 -5.47 -7.07
N SER A 65 10.08 -6.43 -6.68
CA SER A 65 10.98 -6.27 -5.55
C SER A 65 12.28 -5.59 -5.96
N ASN A 66 13.06 -5.17 -4.98
CA ASN A 66 14.38 -4.58 -5.20
C ASN A 66 15.39 -5.56 -5.81
N THR A 67 15.08 -6.85 -5.77
CA THR A 67 15.91 -7.88 -6.39
C THR A 67 15.36 -8.33 -7.75
N GLY A 68 14.34 -7.65 -8.26
CA GLY A 68 13.79 -7.92 -9.58
C GLY A 68 12.73 -9.01 -9.64
N ASP A 69 12.33 -9.55 -8.49
CA ASP A 69 11.26 -10.56 -8.46
C ASP A 69 9.92 -9.90 -8.81
N LEU A 70 9.11 -10.62 -9.59
CA LEU A 70 7.75 -10.23 -9.89
C LEU A 70 6.80 -11.06 -9.04
N ILE A 71 5.91 -10.39 -8.31
CA ILE A 71 5.00 -11.04 -7.38
C ILE A 71 3.58 -10.63 -7.72
N ASN A 72 2.73 -11.60 -8.04
CA ASN A 72 1.31 -11.35 -8.27
C ASN A 72 0.57 -11.35 -6.94
N LEU A 73 -0.31 -10.39 -6.76
CA LEU A 73 -1.15 -10.32 -5.57
C LEU A 73 -2.39 -11.17 -5.81
N SER A 74 -2.31 -12.43 -5.41
CA SER A 74 -3.30 -13.45 -5.79
C SER A 74 -3.64 -14.43 -4.67
N GLN A 75 -3.24 -14.15 -3.44
CA GLN A 75 -3.50 -15.03 -2.31
C GLN A 75 -4.02 -14.23 -1.12
N ALA A 76 -4.82 -14.89 -0.28
CA ALA A 76 -5.30 -14.28 0.94
C ALA A 76 -4.12 -13.93 1.86
N ASP A 77 -4.24 -12.82 2.56
CA ASP A 77 -3.25 -12.38 3.54
C ASP A 77 -1.85 -12.15 2.97
N GLN A 78 -1.74 -12.02 1.67
CA GLN A 78 -0.47 -11.79 1.01
C GLN A 78 0.02 -10.35 1.20
N LEU A 79 -0.90 -9.41 1.33
CA LEU A 79 -0.59 -8.00 1.58
C LEU A 79 -1.24 -7.59 2.89
N LEU A 80 -0.45 -7.08 3.82
CA LEU A 80 -0.94 -6.67 5.13
C LEU A 80 -0.50 -5.23 5.39
N VAL A 81 -1.44 -4.43 5.88
CA VAL A 81 -1.16 -3.05 6.25
C VAL A 81 -1.48 -2.89 7.73
N THR A 82 -0.46 -2.61 8.51
CA THR A 82 -0.61 -2.26 9.92
C THR A 82 -0.16 -0.83 10.12
N TYR A 83 -0.42 -0.28 11.31
CA TYR A 83 -0.05 1.07 11.63
C TYR A 83 0.75 1.05 12.93
N ASP A 84 1.81 1.83 12.98
CA ASP A 84 2.64 1.90 14.19
C ASP A 84 2.02 2.85 15.22
N SER A 85 2.72 3.07 16.32
CA SER A 85 2.24 3.92 17.41
C SER A 85 2.05 5.38 16.99
N GLU A 86 2.68 5.79 15.92
CA GLU A 86 2.56 7.15 15.38
C GLU A 86 1.54 7.21 14.23
N GLN A 87 0.75 6.16 14.05
CA GLN A 87 -0.25 6.06 12.99
C GLN A 87 0.35 6.05 11.58
N GLN A 88 1.62 5.63 11.47
CA GLN A 88 2.26 5.49 10.17
C GLN A 88 2.00 4.11 9.61
N PRO A 89 1.67 4.00 8.32
CA PRO A 89 1.40 2.70 7.72
C PRO A 89 2.67 1.86 7.61
N LYS A 90 2.51 0.58 7.84
CA LYS A 90 3.58 -0.42 7.71
C LYS A 90 3.11 -1.51 6.74
N PRO A 91 3.01 -1.21 5.45
CA PRO A 91 2.54 -2.18 4.48
C PRO A 91 3.62 -3.18 4.15
N LYS A 92 3.25 -4.46 4.07
CA LYS A 92 4.19 -5.51 3.70
C LYS A 92 3.51 -6.51 2.76
N LEU A 93 4.33 -7.09 1.90
CA LEU A 93 3.89 -8.07 0.92
C LEU A 93 4.69 -9.35 1.09
N CYS A 94 3.99 -10.47 1.11
CA CYS A 94 4.65 -11.77 1.11
C CYS A 94 5.20 -12.05 -0.29
N VAL A 95 6.52 -12.10 -0.39
CA VAL A 95 7.21 -12.34 -1.66
C VAL A 95 7.20 -13.83 -1.98
N ARG A 96 7.53 -14.65 -0.98
CA ARG A 96 7.48 -16.11 -1.05
C ARG A 96 7.64 -16.65 0.38
N ASP A 97 7.33 -17.87 0.58
CA ASP A 97 7.33 -18.65 1.83
C ASP A 97 7.96 -17.97 3.05
N GLY A 98 7.17 -17.17 3.75
CA GLY A 98 7.62 -16.52 4.97
C GLY A 98 8.59 -15.36 4.78
N LEU A 99 8.90 -15.01 3.54
CA LEU A 99 9.77 -13.88 3.24
C LEU A 99 8.94 -12.70 2.78
N TRP A 100 9.06 -11.59 3.51
CA TRP A 100 8.23 -10.41 3.31
C TRP A 100 9.04 -9.25 2.77
N GLY A 101 8.37 -8.38 2.03
CA GLY A 101 8.95 -7.14 1.53
C GLY A 101 8.17 -5.94 2.04
N ARG A 102 8.91 -4.90 2.40
CA ARG A 102 8.28 -3.63 2.78
C ARG A 102 7.88 -2.87 1.52
N ILE A 103 6.61 -2.53 1.41
CA ILE A 103 6.13 -1.72 0.30
C ILE A 103 6.61 -0.30 0.56
N ASN A 104 7.35 0.28 -0.41
CA ASN A 104 7.87 1.62 -0.24
C ASN A 104 6.74 2.64 -0.27
N ARG A 105 7.04 3.85 0.15
CA ARG A 105 6.03 4.88 0.35
C ARG A 105 5.31 5.26 -0.96
N SER A 106 6.04 5.40 -2.04
CA SER A 106 5.42 5.81 -3.30
C SER A 106 4.51 4.73 -3.86
N VAL A 107 4.90 3.47 -3.71
CA VAL A 107 4.05 2.34 -4.11
C VAL A 107 2.81 2.28 -3.22
N PHE A 108 2.98 2.48 -1.92
CA PHE A 108 1.84 2.48 -1.01
C PHE A 108 0.82 3.55 -1.39
N TYR A 109 1.27 4.75 -1.73
CA TYR A 109 0.36 5.81 -2.15
C TYR A 109 -0.34 5.48 -3.47
N GLN A 110 0.38 4.85 -4.39
CA GLN A 110 -0.21 4.38 -5.64
C GLN A 110 -1.36 3.40 -5.38
N LEU A 111 -1.15 2.46 -4.47
CA LEU A 111 -2.16 1.48 -4.09
C LEU A 111 -3.32 2.15 -3.35
N ALA A 112 -3.02 3.07 -2.47
CA ALA A 112 -4.03 3.77 -1.68
C ALA A 112 -5.02 4.52 -2.58
N VAL A 113 -4.51 5.17 -3.61
CA VAL A 113 -5.37 5.88 -4.57
C VAL A 113 -6.28 4.91 -5.32
N ALA A 114 -5.84 3.68 -5.51
CA ALA A 114 -6.62 2.66 -6.21
C ALA A 114 -7.60 1.92 -5.30
N CYS A 115 -7.58 2.17 -3.99
CA CYS A 115 -8.50 1.52 -3.07
C CYS A 115 -9.94 1.97 -3.27
N GLU A 116 -10.87 1.11 -2.88
CA GLU A 116 -12.28 1.41 -2.84
C GLU A 116 -12.71 1.61 -1.39
N VAL A 117 -13.72 2.44 -1.19
CA VAL A 117 -14.33 2.64 0.13
C VAL A 117 -15.43 1.62 0.31
N VAL A 118 -15.33 0.81 1.35
CA VAL A 118 -16.31 -0.24 1.64
C VAL A 118 -16.90 0.03 3.03
N LYS A 119 -18.21 -0.04 3.12
CA LYS A 119 -18.90 0.11 4.40
C LYS A 119 -19.07 -1.23 5.07
N THR A 120 -18.70 -1.28 6.33
CA THR A 120 -18.91 -2.46 7.17
C THR A 120 -19.68 -2.06 8.42
N SER A 121 -20.03 -3.04 9.24
CA SER A 121 -20.68 -2.77 10.52
C SER A 121 -19.82 -1.92 11.45
N GLN A 122 -18.53 -1.84 11.19
CA GLN A 122 -17.57 -1.09 12.00
C GLN A 122 -17.18 0.24 11.35
N GLY A 123 -17.86 0.65 10.29
CA GLY A 123 -17.60 1.91 9.61
C GLY A 123 -17.05 1.69 8.20
N GLU A 124 -16.47 2.76 7.66
CA GLU A 124 -15.91 2.73 6.31
C GLU A 124 -14.44 2.34 6.34
N HIS A 125 -14.04 1.49 5.39
CA HIS A 125 -12.67 1.03 5.26
C HIS A 125 -12.20 1.19 3.83
N ALA A 126 -10.90 1.41 3.66
CA ALA A 126 -10.26 1.38 2.35
C ALA A 126 -9.82 -0.03 2.05
N GLN A 127 -10.16 -0.54 0.87
CA GLN A 127 -9.80 -1.89 0.46
C GLN A 127 -9.24 -1.89 -0.95
N LEU A 128 -8.17 -2.64 -1.13
CA LEU A 128 -7.57 -2.87 -2.44
C LEU A 128 -8.06 -4.21 -2.98
N MET A 129 -8.52 -4.20 -4.23
CA MET A 129 -8.99 -5.40 -4.89
C MET A 129 -7.90 -5.93 -5.83
N SER A 130 -7.66 -7.23 -5.80
CA SER A 130 -6.73 -7.88 -6.72
C SER A 130 -7.22 -9.30 -7.00
N GLY A 131 -7.56 -9.57 -8.25
CA GLY A 131 -8.20 -10.82 -8.60
C GLY A 131 -9.52 -10.97 -7.85
N SER A 132 -9.69 -12.09 -7.17
CA SER A 132 -10.88 -12.34 -6.35
C SER A 132 -10.66 -12.00 -4.88
N TYR A 133 -9.54 -11.39 -4.52
CA TYR A 133 -9.18 -11.11 -3.14
C TYR A 133 -9.29 -9.62 -2.82
N GLN A 134 -9.48 -9.36 -1.54
CA GLN A 134 -9.60 -8.01 -1.00
C GLN A 134 -8.57 -7.85 0.12
N TYR A 135 -7.95 -6.67 0.15
CA TYR A 135 -6.92 -6.38 1.14
C TYR A 135 -7.28 -5.07 1.83
N THR A 136 -7.40 -5.11 3.15
CA THR A 136 -7.80 -3.94 3.92
C THR A 136 -6.62 -3.03 4.18
N PHE A 137 -6.77 -1.75 3.81
CA PHE A 137 -5.73 -0.75 4.04
C PHE A 137 -5.94 0.02 5.33
N GLY A 138 -7.16 0.08 5.82
CA GLY A 138 -7.43 0.69 7.11
C GLY A 138 -8.79 1.39 7.15
N PRO A 139 -9.20 1.83 8.35
CA PRO A 139 -10.45 2.57 8.52
C PRO A 139 -10.29 3.99 7.99
N ILE A 140 -11.39 4.54 7.53
CA ILE A 140 -11.44 5.92 7.04
C ILE A 140 -12.05 6.83 8.09
#